data_a328a1b5ea8e86f139da237103670273
#
_entry.id   a328a1b5ea8e86f139da237103670273
#
_cell.length_a   1.000
_cell.length_b   1.000
_cell.length_c   1.000
_cell.angle_alpha   90.00
_cell.angle_beta   90.00
_cell.angle_gamma   90.00
#
_symmetry.space_group_name_H-M   'P 1'
#
loop_
_entity.id
_entity.type
_entity.pdbx_description
1 polymer ?
#
loop_
_entity_poly.entity_id
_entity_poly.type
_entity_poly.pdbx_seq_one_letter_code
_entity_poly.pdbx_strand_id
1 'polypeptide(L)'
;PDSIQRLDAQLLKKQLGCNAVRLTAPPSPAFLDACDELGLLVFVEMPGWQHVGDDIWKAQALQNCREMVCQCRSHPSIFLWGVRVSGSADDESFYKRTNETVRRLDPTRPTAGTRSTRRSQLLEDVYAYTDYSYHGRGVGCEARTAVTPDTRKGYLISEFEGAQFPAKSFDDEPHRLAQALRYAAVLNDTIAQQGVA
;
A
#
# COMPACT_ATOMS: atom_id res chain seq x y z
N PRO A 1 -14.72 17.66 -1.33
CA PRO A 1 -15.12 18.34 -0.10
C PRO A 1 -14.70 17.53 1.13
N ASP A 2 -14.35 18.18 2.23
CA ASP A 2 -13.87 17.54 3.47
C ASP A 2 -14.91 16.56 4.04
N SER A 3 -16.20 16.87 3.91
CA SER A 3 -17.27 15.98 4.34
C SER A 3 -17.25 14.63 3.63
N ILE A 4 -16.91 14.59 2.35
CA ILE A 4 -16.78 13.34 1.59
C ILE A 4 -15.54 12.56 2.06
N GLN A 5 -14.42 13.25 2.26
CA GLN A 5 -13.19 12.60 2.75
C GLN A 5 -13.40 11.97 4.15
N ARG A 6 -14.10 12.66 5.04
CA ARG A 6 -14.49 12.10 6.34
C ARG A 6 -15.45 10.92 6.22
N LEU A 7 -16.41 10.99 5.30
CA LEU A 7 -17.32 9.90 5.02
C LEU A 7 -16.59 8.65 4.50
N ASP A 8 -15.62 8.83 3.59
CA ASP A 8 -14.82 7.71 3.07
C ASP A 8 -14.08 6.97 4.19
N ALA A 9 -13.43 7.69 5.11
CA ALA A 9 -12.78 7.08 6.28
C ALA A 9 -13.79 6.32 7.17
N GLN A 10 -15.00 6.88 7.38
CA GLN A 10 -16.06 6.23 8.14
C GLN A 10 -16.57 4.95 7.47
N LEU A 11 -16.77 4.97 6.15
CA LEU A 11 -17.18 3.79 5.38
C LEU A 11 -16.15 2.67 5.48
N LEU A 12 -14.87 3.00 5.26
CA LEU A 12 -13.77 2.04 5.41
C LEU A 12 -13.74 1.42 6.80
N LYS A 13 -13.80 2.24 7.85
CA LYS A 13 -13.69 1.75 9.23
C LYS A 13 -14.94 1.02 9.73
N LYS A 14 -16.12 1.63 9.54
CA LYS A 14 -17.36 1.17 10.21
C LYS A 14 -18.17 0.18 9.37
N GLN A 15 -18.16 0.32 8.05
CA GLN A 15 -18.95 -0.56 7.18
C GLN A 15 -18.12 -1.70 6.60
N LEU A 16 -16.89 -1.42 6.13
CA LEU A 16 -16.01 -2.45 5.60
C LEU A 16 -15.15 -3.14 6.66
N GLY A 17 -15.09 -2.60 7.88
CA GLY A 17 -14.32 -3.19 8.98
C GLY A 17 -12.80 -3.09 8.80
N CYS A 18 -12.32 -2.18 7.94
CA CYS A 18 -10.90 -2.01 7.71
C CYS A 18 -10.18 -1.49 8.97
N ASN A 19 -9.02 -2.02 9.25
CA ASN A 19 -8.12 -1.51 10.30
C ASN A 19 -6.97 -0.67 9.71
N ALA A 20 -6.68 -0.82 8.43
CA ALA A 20 -5.69 -0.04 7.70
C ALA A 20 -6.16 0.27 6.28
N VAL A 21 -5.60 1.33 5.69
CA VAL A 21 -5.81 1.72 4.29
C VAL A 21 -4.46 2.09 3.67
N ARG A 22 -4.27 1.71 2.41
CA ARG A 22 -3.14 2.13 1.59
C ARG A 22 -3.59 3.24 0.64
N LEU A 23 -2.79 4.30 0.55
CA LEU A 23 -3.02 5.44 -0.33
C LEU A 23 -1.79 5.67 -1.21
N THR A 24 -1.99 5.74 -2.52
CA THR A 24 -0.92 5.88 -3.52
C THR A 24 -0.45 7.33 -3.72
N ALA A 25 -0.99 8.25 -2.94
CA ALA A 25 -0.59 9.66 -2.86
C ALA A 25 -1.03 10.23 -1.50
N PRO A 26 -0.42 11.33 -1.03
CA PRO A 26 -0.83 12.00 0.19
C PRO A 26 -2.30 12.40 0.17
N PRO A 27 -3.10 12.00 1.18
CA PRO A 27 -4.50 12.36 1.27
C PRO A 27 -4.69 13.79 1.79
N SER A 28 -5.96 14.26 1.77
CA SER A 28 -6.31 15.53 2.38
C SER A 28 -6.15 15.48 3.91
N PRO A 29 -5.89 16.64 4.56
CA PRO A 29 -5.89 16.71 6.03
C PRO A 29 -7.20 16.22 6.66
N ALA A 30 -8.35 16.53 6.07
CA ALA A 30 -9.65 16.08 6.57
C ALA A 30 -9.82 14.55 6.59
N PHE A 31 -9.20 13.83 5.65
CA PHE A 31 -9.18 12.37 5.66
C PHE A 31 -8.29 11.85 6.79
N LEU A 32 -7.09 12.42 6.96
CA LEU A 32 -6.17 12.01 8.03
C LEU A 32 -6.73 12.32 9.42
N ASP A 33 -7.35 13.49 9.62
CA ASP A 33 -8.05 13.82 10.88
C ASP A 33 -9.12 12.76 11.20
N ALA A 34 -9.90 12.35 10.20
CA ALA A 34 -10.90 11.30 10.39
C ALA A 34 -10.27 9.94 10.68
N CYS A 35 -9.14 9.60 10.06
CA CYS A 35 -8.40 8.38 10.36
C CYS A 35 -7.86 8.37 11.80
N ASP A 36 -7.32 9.51 12.26
CA ASP A 36 -6.85 9.70 13.63
C ASP A 36 -7.99 9.49 14.64
N GLU A 37 -9.15 10.12 14.42
CA GLU A 37 -10.35 10.01 15.26
C GLU A 37 -10.92 8.58 15.30
N LEU A 38 -10.87 7.86 14.18
CA LEU A 38 -11.47 6.53 14.03
C LEU A 38 -10.52 5.37 14.35
N GLY A 39 -9.23 5.65 14.51
CA GLY A 39 -8.21 4.60 14.65
C GLY A 39 -8.05 3.76 13.36
N LEU A 40 -8.15 4.40 12.19
CA LEU A 40 -7.86 3.78 10.90
C LEU A 40 -6.40 4.05 10.52
N LEU A 41 -5.58 3.03 10.47
CA LEU A 41 -4.17 3.15 10.12
C LEU A 41 -3.98 3.48 8.64
N VAL A 42 -2.95 4.28 8.32
CA VAL A 42 -2.70 4.76 6.97
C VAL A 42 -1.28 4.39 6.52
N PHE A 43 -1.18 3.63 5.45
CA PHE A 43 0.02 3.47 4.64
C PHE A 43 -0.05 4.47 3.49
N VAL A 44 0.78 5.51 3.53
CA VAL A 44 0.81 6.55 2.49
C VAL A 44 2.06 6.44 1.65
N GLU A 45 1.90 6.42 0.32
CA GLU A 45 3.00 6.32 -0.63
C GLU A 45 3.33 7.66 -1.30
N MET A 46 4.59 7.82 -1.67
CA MET A 46 5.00 8.92 -2.54
C MET A 46 4.27 8.83 -3.88
N PRO A 47 3.86 9.98 -4.46
CA PRO A 47 3.15 9.98 -5.73
C PRO A 47 3.96 9.34 -6.86
N GLY A 48 3.28 8.58 -7.71
CA GLY A 48 3.85 7.94 -8.89
C GLY A 48 3.37 6.51 -9.08
N TRP A 49 3.39 6.04 -10.33
CA TRP A 49 2.98 4.69 -10.68
C TRP A 49 3.80 4.15 -11.83
N GLN A 50 4.46 3.00 -11.60
CA GLN A 50 5.26 2.21 -12.54
C GLN A 50 6.45 2.93 -13.20
N HIS A 51 6.37 4.22 -13.45
CA HIS A 51 7.38 4.98 -14.17
C HIS A 51 8.35 5.69 -13.23
N VAL A 52 9.65 5.57 -13.52
CA VAL A 52 10.73 6.37 -12.95
C VAL A 52 11.42 7.10 -14.10
N GLY A 53 11.41 8.44 -14.04
CA GLY A 53 11.95 9.29 -15.09
C GLY A 53 13.45 9.56 -14.94
N ASP A 54 13.88 10.62 -15.61
CA ASP A 54 15.25 11.13 -15.61
C ASP A 54 15.65 11.77 -14.27
N ASP A 55 16.84 12.35 -14.21
CA ASP A 55 17.35 12.96 -12.98
C ASP A 55 16.54 14.18 -12.52
N ILE A 56 15.94 14.94 -13.44
CA ILE A 56 15.06 16.07 -13.12
C ILE A 56 13.80 15.55 -12.47
N TRP A 57 13.19 14.53 -13.06
CA TRP A 57 12.03 13.87 -12.50
C TRP A 57 12.33 13.27 -11.11
N LYS A 58 13.47 12.58 -10.94
CA LYS A 58 13.90 12.01 -9.65
C LYS A 58 14.11 13.06 -8.58
N ALA A 59 14.67 14.21 -8.94
CA ALA A 59 14.83 15.33 -8.01
C ALA A 59 13.48 15.87 -7.54
N GLN A 60 12.50 16.02 -8.43
CA GLN A 60 11.14 16.41 -8.09
C GLN A 60 10.43 15.35 -7.25
N ALA A 61 10.56 14.08 -7.60
CA ALA A 61 9.98 12.97 -6.84
C ALA A 61 10.54 12.89 -5.40
N LEU A 62 11.84 13.17 -5.23
CA LEU A 62 12.46 13.25 -3.91
C LEU A 62 11.91 14.43 -3.09
N GLN A 63 11.65 15.57 -3.74
CA GLN A 63 11.00 16.71 -3.10
C GLN A 63 9.56 16.39 -2.69
N ASN A 64 8.77 15.75 -3.57
CA ASN A 64 7.43 15.30 -3.25
C ASN A 64 7.42 14.32 -2.06
N CYS A 65 8.39 13.41 -1.99
CA CYS A 65 8.56 12.49 -0.87
C CYS A 65 8.82 13.23 0.45
N ARG A 66 9.65 14.27 0.41
CA ARG A 66 9.91 15.16 1.57
C ARG A 66 8.64 15.88 2.01
N GLU A 67 7.91 16.47 1.07
CA GLU A 67 6.68 17.22 1.33
C GLU A 67 5.61 16.32 1.94
N MET A 68 5.43 15.11 1.40
CA MET A 68 4.53 14.10 1.96
C MET A 68 4.78 13.87 3.45
N VAL A 69 6.02 13.62 3.83
CA VAL A 69 6.35 13.39 5.25
C VAL A 69 6.12 14.64 6.08
N CYS A 70 6.55 15.81 5.61
CA CYS A 70 6.39 17.07 6.34
C CYS A 70 4.92 17.42 6.57
N GLN A 71 4.05 17.14 5.60
CA GLN A 71 2.60 17.40 5.70
C GLN A 71 1.88 16.40 6.59
N CYS A 72 2.28 15.12 6.56
CA CYS A 72 1.48 14.06 7.16
C CYS A 72 2.03 13.53 8.50
N ARG A 73 3.30 13.76 8.85
CA ARG A 73 3.96 13.12 10.02
C ARG A 73 3.35 13.43 11.39
N SER A 74 2.56 14.50 11.51
CA SER A 74 1.86 14.85 12.75
C SER A 74 0.62 13.98 13.01
N HIS A 75 0.17 13.20 12.02
CA HIS A 75 -1.00 12.34 12.16
C HIS A 75 -0.60 10.97 12.73
N PRO A 76 -1.12 10.58 13.91
CA PRO A 76 -0.81 9.29 14.53
C PRO A 76 -1.35 8.08 13.76
N SER A 77 -2.35 8.27 12.90
CA SER A 77 -2.86 7.22 12.00
C SER A 77 -1.84 6.74 10.97
N ILE A 78 -0.88 7.58 10.57
CA ILE A 78 0.19 7.15 9.66
C ILE A 78 1.07 6.12 10.37
N PHE A 79 1.13 4.90 9.85
CA PHE A 79 1.96 3.84 10.43
C PHE A 79 3.12 3.39 9.53
N LEU A 80 3.05 3.72 8.22
CA LEU A 80 4.00 3.23 7.23
C LEU A 80 4.20 4.27 6.13
N TRP A 81 5.47 4.55 5.78
CA TRP A 81 5.85 5.46 4.71
C TRP A 81 6.20 4.69 3.44
N GLY A 82 5.47 4.94 2.35
CA GLY A 82 5.79 4.43 1.02
C GLY A 82 6.83 5.30 0.33
N VAL A 83 8.04 4.78 0.20
CA VAL A 83 9.21 5.52 -0.31
C VAL A 83 9.66 5.05 -1.69
N ARG A 84 8.84 4.24 -2.33
CA ARG A 84 9.04 3.70 -3.67
C ARG A 84 7.85 4.05 -4.55
N VAL A 85 8.11 4.33 -5.82
CA VAL A 85 7.06 4.46 -6.84
C VAL A 85 6.40 3.11 -7.04
N SER A 86 5.10 3.03 -6.77
CA SER A 86 4.34 1.77 -6.82
C SER A 86 4.52 1.04 -8.15
N GLY A 87 4.88 -0.24 -8.08
CA GLY A 87 5.04 -1.11 -9.25
C GLY A 87 6.21 -0.79 -10.19
N SER A 88 7.10 0.12 -9.81
CA SER A 88 8.27 0.49 -10.64
C SER A 88 9.38 -0.56 -10.61
N ALA A 89 10.25 -0.51 -11.60
CA ALA A 89 11.52 -1.25 -11.60
C ALA A 89 12.46 -0.81 -10.46
N ASP A 90 13.46 -1.63 -10.15
CA ASP A 90 14.48 -1.31 -9.18
C ASP A 90 15.36 -0.15 -9.66
N ASP A 91 15.63 0.79 -8.77
CA ASP A 91 16.61 1.88 -8.93
C ASP A 91 17.28 2.11 -7.57
N GLU A 92 18.37 1.41 -7.34
CA GLU A 92 19.04 1.39 -6.04
C GLU A 92 19.44 2.80 -5.58
N SER A 93 20.02 3.58 -6.46
CA SER A 93 20.53 4.91 -6.13
C SER A 93 19.41 5.87 -5.76
N PHE A 94 18.32 5.83 -6.49
CA PHE A 94 17.14 6.66 -6.23
C PHE A 94 16.42 6.23 -4.94
N TYR A 95 16.16 4.92 -4.76
CA TYR A 95 15.43 4.44 -3.59
C TYR A 95 16.24 4.46 -2.29
N LYS A 96 17.57 4.40 -2.32
CA LYS A 96 18.41 4.77 -1.17
C LYS A 96 18.14 6.20 -0.71
N ARG A 97 18.11 7.15 -1.64
CA ARG A 97 17.88 8.57 -1.36
C ARG A 97 16.48 8.84 -0.78
N THR A 98 15.43 8.20 -1.32
CA THR A 98 14.06 8.36 -0.78
C THR A 98 13.96 7.80 0.64
N ASN A 99 14.50 6.59 0.89
CA ASN A 99 14.55 5.99 2.22
C ASN A 99 15.30 6.88 3.23
N GLU A 100 16.50 7.34 2.90
CA GLU A 100 17.30 8.20 3.77
C GLU A 100 16.59 9.52 4.07
N THR A 101 15.92 10.10 3.06
CA THR A 101 15.16 11.33 3.23
C THR A 101 14.02 11.16 4.22
N VAL A 102 13.23 10.11 4.08
CA VAL A 102 12.08 9.84 4.97
C VAL A 102 12.56 9.52 6.38
N ARG A 103 13.53 8.62 6.54
CA ARG A 103 14.08 8.27 7.86
C ARG A 103 14.68 9.45 8.61
N ARG A 104 15.23 10.43 7.91
CA ARG A 104 15.76 11.66 8.51
C ARG A 104 14.64 12.60 8.99
N LEU A 105 13.51 12.64 8.29
CA LEU A 105 12.37 13.49 8.60
C LEU A 105 11.44 12.87 9.65
N ASP A 106 11.33 11.56 9.64
CA ASP A 106 10.57 10.77 10.61
C ASP A 106 11.26 9.43 10.89
N PRO A 107 12.11 9.35 11.92
CA PRO A 107 12.77 8.11 12.31
C PRO A 107 11.86 7.17 13.12
N THR A 108 10.62 7.55 13.41
CA THR A 108 9.72 6.82 14.31
C THR A 108 8.88 5.77 13.60
N ARG A 109 8.71 5.90 12.29
CA ARG A 109 7.88 5.01 11.49
C ARG A 109 8.70 4.26 10.44
N PRO A 110 8.36 2.99 10.18
CA PRO A 110 9.05 2.20 9.16
C PRO A 110 8.73 2.69 7.74
N THR A 111 9.62 2.30 6.80
CA THR A 111 9.46 2.54 5.37
C THR A 111 9.04 1.26 4.64
N ALA A 112 8.30 1.41 3.56
CA ALA A 112 7.90 0.34 2.65
C ALA A 112 7.95 0.80 1.19
N GLY A 113 7.75 -0.14 0.29
CA GLY A 113 7.59 0.17 -1.12
C GLY A 113 6.86 -0.96 -1.84
N THR A 114 5.78 -0.62 -2.52
CA THR A 114 4.96 -1.59 -3.26
C THR A 114 5.63 -1.99 -4.57
N ARG A 115 5.79 -3.29 -4.74
CA ARG A 115 6.42 -3.95 -5.90
C ARG A 115 5.44 -4.85 -6.61
N SER A 116 5.55 -4.96 -7.92
CA SER A 116 4.84 -5.94 -8.74
C SER A 116 5.75 -7.02 -9.34
N THR A 117 7.07 -6.93 -9.05
CA THR A 117 8.06 -7.90 -9.53
C THR A 117 8.63 -8.69 -8.37
N ARG A 118 8.63 -10.01 -8.48
CA ARG A 118 9.27 -10.92 -7.52
C ARG A 118 10.78 -10.66 -7.45
N ARG A 119 11.35 -10.84 -6.26
CA ARG A 119 12.79 -10.71 -5.98
C ARG A 119 13.35 -9.32 -6.24
N SER A 120 12.47 -8.30 -6.29
CA SER A 120 12.87 -6.92 -6.33
C SER A 120 13.67 -6.55 -5.07
N GLN A 121 14.62 -5.62 -5.24
CA GLN A 121 15.51 -5.19 -4.17
C GLN A 121 14.75 -4.61 -2.98
N LEU A 122 15.14 -5.01 -1.76
CA LEU A 122 14.58 -4.49 -0.52
C LEU A 122 15.58 -3.53 0.15
N LEU A 123 15.26 -2.25 0.14
CA LEU A 123 16.00 -1.18 0.83
C LEU A 123 15.21 -0.65 2.04
N GLU A 124 13.93 -0.91 2.08
CA GLU A 124 12.95 -0.48 3.07
C GLU A 124 12.92 -1.45 4.27
N ASP A 125 12.11 -1.11 5.27
CA ASP A 125 11.89 -1.95 6.45
C ASP A 125 10.86 -3.04 6.22
N VAL A 126 9.88 -2.77 5.32
CA VAL A 126 8.80 -3.68 4.96
C VAL A 126 8.79 -3.93 3.45
N TYR A 127 8.74 -5.19 3.05
CA TYR A 127 8.53 -5.58 1.66
C TYR A 127 7.04 -5.56 1.35
N ALA A 128 6.57 -4.56 0.62
CA ALA A 128 5.19 -4.52 0.16
C ALA A 128 5.10 -5.05 -1.28
N TYR A 129 4.07 -5.86 -1.56
CA TYR A 129 3.93 -6.57 -2.83
C TYR A 129 2.50 -6.48 -3.36
N THR A 130 2.38 -6.28 -4.68
CA THR A 130 1.13 -6.42 -5.42
C THR A 130 0.99 -7.87 -5.86
N ASP A 131 0.04 -8.60 -5.26
CA ASP A 131 -0.20 -10.00 -5.57
C ASP A 131 -1.46 -10.17 -6.40
N TYR A 132 -1.29 -10.36 -7.69
CA TYR A 132 -2.35 -10.66 -8.64
C TYR A 132 -2.30 -12.11 -9.16
N SER A 133 -1.75 -13.02 -8.37
CA SER A 133 -1.59 -14.44 -8.76
C SER A 133 -2.90 -15.22 -8.76
N TYR A 134 -3.91 -14.78 -8.01
CA TYR A 134 -5.17 -15.49 -7.91
C TYR A 134 -6.10 -15.22 -9.11
N HIS A 135 -6.47 -16.28 -9.82
CA HIS A 135 -7.35 -16.22 -11.00
C HIS A 135 -8.69 -16.96 -10.79
N GLY A 136 -9.19 -16.99 -9.54
CA GLY A 136 -10.47 -17.60 -9.22
C GLY A 136 -10.41 -19.08 -8.83
N ARG A 137 -9.22 -19.67 -8.78
CA ARG A 137 -8.97 -21.06 -8.32
C ARG A 137 -7.54 -21.25 -7.88
N GLY A 138 -7.29 -22.22 -7.03
CA GLY A 138 -5.98 -22.51 -6.46
C GLY A 138 -5.70 -21.68 -5.21
N VAL A 139 -4.43 -21.49 -4.88
CA VAL A 139 -4.01 -20.72 -3.71
C VAL A 139 -4.22 -19.24 -3.97
N GLY A 140 -4.79 -18.54 -2.99
CA GLY A 140 -5.22 -17.14 -3.10
C GLY A 140 -4.08 -16.12 -3.15
N CYS A 141 -2.87 -16.50 -2.71
CA CYS A 141 -1.70 -15.62 -2.77
C CYS A 141 -0.40 -16.41 -2.94
N GLU A 142 0.65 -15.73 -3.37
CA GLU A 142 1.97 -16.34 -3.52
C GLU A 142 2.64 -16.61 -2.16
N ALA A 143 3.42 -17.67 -2.10
CA ALA A 143 4.26 -17.92 -0.93
C ALA A 143 5.30 -16.79 -0.79
N ARG A 144 5.42 -16.20 0.41
CA ARG A 144 6.39 -15.14 0.71
C ARG A 144 7.80 -15.47 0.22
N THR A 145 8.25 -16.72 0.42
CA THR A 145 9.59 -17.19 0.01
C THR A 145 9.79 -17.22 -1.50
N ALA A 146 8.72 -17.29 -2.29
CA ALA A 146 8.78 -17.14 -3.74
C ALA A 146 8.93 -15.68 -4.18
N VAL A 147 8.33 -14.76 -3.41
CA VAL A 147 8.32 -13.33 -3.70
C VAL A 147 9.59 -12.63 -3.22
N THR A 148 10.03 -12.90 -1.98
CA THR A 148 11.25 -12.29 -1.42
C THR A 148 12.12 -13.31 -0.68
N PRO A 149 13.45 -13.27 -0.87
CA PRO A 149 14.36 -14.10 -0.10
C PRO A 149 14.59 -13.58 1.34
N ASP A 150 14.23 -12.32 1.62
CA ASP A 150 14.44 -11.72 2.94
C ASP A 150 13.25 -12.00 3.85
N THR A 151 13.41 -12.98 4.73
CA THR A 151 12.40 -13.37 5.72
C THR A 151 12.54 -12.66 7.06
N ARG A 152 13.54 -11.79 7.24
CA ARG A 152 13.80 -11.04 8.50
C ARG A 152 13.00 -9.75 8.57
N LYS A 153 12.61 -9.19 7.43
CA LYS A 153 11.85 -7.93 7.32
C LYS A 153 10.35 -8.22 7.32
N GLY A 154 9.54 -7.22 7.62
CA GLY A 154 8.08 -7.31 7.44
C GLY A 154 7.70 -7.60 5.98
N TYR A 155 6.61 -8.32 5.78
CA TYR A 155 6.03 -8.58 4.46
C TYR A 155 4.55 -8.23 4.45
N LEU A 156 4.11 -7.47 3.45
CA LEU A 156 2.75 -6.98 3.30
C LEU A 156 2.27 -7.21 1.87
N ILE A 157 1.15 -7.89 1.70
CA ILE A 157 0.41 -7.87 0.43
C ILE A 157 -0.40 -6.57 0.43
N SER A 158 0.12 -5.57 -0.28
CA SER A 158 -0.41 -4.19 -0.27
C SER A 158 -1.48 -3.95 -1.33
N GLU A 159 -1.63 -4.87 -2.29
CA GLU A 159 -2.62 -4.79 -3.36
C GLU A 159 -2.89 -6.20 -3.91
N PHE A 160 -4.17 -6.55 -4.09
CA PHE A 160 -4.61 -7.82 -4.66
C PHE A 160 -5.99 -7.70 -5.28
N GLU A 161 -6.36 -8.63 -6.18
CA GLU A 161 -7.64 -8.74 -6.89
C GLU A 161 -8.06 -7.46 -7.65
N GLY A 162 -8.64 -6.48 -7.02
CA GLY A 162 -8.95 -5.17 -7.59
C GLY A 162 -9.58 -5.23 -9.00
N ALA A 163 -8.85 -4.74 -9.98
CA ALA A 163 -9.30 -4.65 -11.36
C ALA A 163 -9.40 -5.99 -12.11
N GLN A 164 -8.90 -7.10 -11.55
CA GLN A 164 -8.92 -8.41 -12.22
C GLN A 164 -10.33 -8.99 -12.34
N PHE A 165 -11.21 -8.68 -11.40
CA PHE A 165 -12.59 -9.12 -11.41
C PHE A 165 -13.50 -8.00 -10.87
N PRO A 166 -13.71 -6.92 -11.66
CA PRO A 166 -14.50 -5.79 -11.20
C PRO A 166 -15.99 -6.16 -11.13
N ALA A 167 -16.66 -5.72 -10.08
CA ALA A 167 -18.12 -5.77 -9.97
C ALA A 167 -18.69 -4.36 -9.80
N LYS A 168 -19.89 -4.15 -10.31
CA LYS A 168 -20.62 -2.88 -10.28
C LYS A 168 -21.96 -3.08 -9.58
N SER A 169 -22.55 -1.99 -9.12
CA SER A 169 -23.83 -2.01 -8.41
C SER A 169 -24.99 -2.59 -9.21
N PHE A 170 -24.91 -2.55 -10.55
CA PHE A 170 -25.93 -3.06 -11.46
C PHE A 170 -25.65 -4.50 -11.98
N ASP A 171 -24.50 -5.09 -11.61
CA ASP A 171 -24.24 -6.48 -11.92
C ASP A 171 -25.19 -7.41 -11.13
N ASP A 172 -25.45 -8.60 -11.64
CA ASP A 172 -26.28 -9.56 -10.95
C ASP A 172 -25.64 -10.05 -9.64
N GLU A 173 -26.45 -10.62 -8.78
CA GLU A 173 -25.99 -11.11 -7.48
C GLU A 173 -24.90 -12.19 -7.58
N PRO A 174 -25.01 -13.19 -8.49
CA PRO A 174 -23.95 -14.19 -8.68
C PRO A 174 -22.60 -13.59 -9.00
N HIS A 175 -22.53 -12.55 -9.86
CA HIS A 175 -21.28 -11.89 -10.21
C HIS A 175 -20.68 -11.14 -9.02
N ARG A 176 -21.51 -10.38 -8.28
CA ARG A 176 -21.06 -9.65 -7.09
C ARG A 176 -20.60 -10.62 -5.98
N LEU A 177 -21.31 -11.73 -5.80
CA LEU A 177 -20.92 -12.78 -4.86
C LEU A 177 -19.59 -13.43 -5.28
N ALA A 178 -19.40 -13.71 -6.57
CA ALA A 178 -18.14 -14.26 -7.07
C ALA A 178 -16.95 -13.32 -6.78
N GLN A 179 -17.11 -12.00 -6.92
CA GLN A 179 -16.08 -11.04 -6.51
C GLN A 179 -15.77 -11.15 -5.01
N ALA A 180 -16.80 -11.14 -4.17
CA ALA A 180 -16.61 -11.23 -2.72
C ALA A 180 -15.89 -12.54 -2.32
N LEU A 181 -16.23 -13.66 -2.94
CA LEU A 181 -15.57 -14.95 -2.71
C LEU A 181 -14.10 -14.95 -3.14
N ARG A 182 -13.75 -14.24 -4.20
CA ARG A 182 -12.35 -14.08 -4.63
C ARG A 182 -11.54 -13.32 -3.58
N TYR A 183 -12.04 -12.19 -3.07
CA TYR A 183 -11.41 -11.48 -1.97
C TYR A 183 -11.26 -12.35 -0.71
N ALA A 184 -12.31 -13.09 -0.36
CA ALA A 184 -12.29 -13.99 0.79
C ALA A 184 -11.23 -15.10 0.63
N ALA A 185 -11.07 -15.67 -0.56
CA ALA A 185 -10.06 -16.69 -0.83
C ALA A 185 -8.63 -16.13 -0.62
N VAL A 186 -8.32 -14.96 -1.18
CA VAL A 186 -7.00 -14.32 -1.02
C VAL A 186 -6.74 -14.00 0.46
N LEU A 187 -7.69 -13.39 1.15
CA LEU A 187 -7.56 -13.05 2.57
C LEU A 187 -7.36 -14.29 3.45
N ASN A 188 -8.14 -15.35 3.22
CA ASN A 188 -8.03 -16.61 3.97
C ASN A 188 -6.64 -17.24 3.83
N ASP A 189 -6.13 -17.31 2.60
CA ASP A 189 -4.82 -17.90 2.35
C ASP A 189 -3.68 -17.01 2.87
N THR A 190 -3.84 -15.69 2.82
CA THR A 190 -2.90 -14.73 3.41
C THR A 190 -2.81 -14.91 4.93
N ILE A 191 -3.97 -15.03 5.62
CA ILE A 191 -4.02 -15.26 7.06
C ILE A 191 -3.38 -16.61 7.45
N ALA A 192 -3.54 -17.63 6.60
CA ALA A 192 -2.94 -18.94 6.84
C ALA A 192 -1.41 -18.96 6.68
N GLN A 193 -0.83 -18.01 5.96
CA GLN A 193 0.62 -17.90 5.80
C GLN A 193 1.26 -17.18 6.98
N GLN A 194 2.27 -17.81 7.60
CA GLN A 194 3.03 -17.17 8.68
C GLN A 194 3.85 -15.97 8.18
N GLY A 195 3.75 -14.84 8.89
CA GLY A 195 4.54 -13.64 8.64
C GLY A 195 4.13 -12.86 7.40
N VAL A 196 2.89 -13.00 6.96
CA VAL A 196 2.24 -12.19 5.92
C VAL A 196 1.17 -11.30 6.57
N ALA A 197 1.10 -10.05 6.12
CA ALA A 197 0.08 -9.09 6.50
C ALA A 197 -0.50 -8.40 5.26
#